data_38a7ec1e09352807eca561ce72389944
#
_entry.id   38a7ec1e09352807eca561ce72389944
#
_cell.length_a   1.000
_cell.length_b   1.000
_cell.length_c   1.000
_cell.angle_alpha   90.00
_cell.angle_beta   90.00
_cell.angle_gamma   90.00
#
_symmetry.space_group_name_H-M   'P 1'
#
loop_
_entity.id
_entity.type
_entity.pdbx_description
1 polymer ?
#
loop_
_entity_poly.entity_id
_entity_poly.type
_entity_poly.pdbx_seq_one_letter_code
_entity_poly.pdbx_strand_id
1 'polypeptide(L)'
;VRLDEKAALRADLDAYLIVHADLVDPARRHGEPTHQPYYDAYWSEEGRRPFWILAGGARAGFVLINRHAPSGLACDAAVAEFCVLPAFRRMGLGRAAAHRAFALAVGQWELQVHRANPVGMAFWARAIATAPVAGATEIPLEDRVIHRFRTA
;
A
#
# COMPACT_ATOMS: atom_id res chain seq x y z
N VAL A 1 11.07 -8.70 0.55
CA VAL A 1 11.35 -9.21 -0.83
C VAL A 1 12.85 -9.12 -1.08
N ARG A 2 13.46 -10.23 -1.41
CA ARG A 2 14.87 -10.29 -1.76
C ARG A 2 15.12 -9.74 -3.16
N LEU A 3 16.37 -9.43 -3.49
CA LEU A 3 16.74 -8.89 -4.80
C LEU A 3 16.45 -9.89 -5.95
N ASP A 4 16.64 -11.18 -5.72
CA ASP A 4 16.35 -12.24 -6.71
C ASP A 4 14.84 -12.45 -6.96
N GLU A 5 13.98 -11.91 -6.09
CA GLU A 5 12.53 -11.91 -6.24
C GLU A 5 11.97 -10.63 -6.89
N LYS A 6 12.82 -9.67 -7.21
CA LYS A 6 12.45 -8.36 -7.75
C LYS A 6 11.58 -8.47 -9.00
N ALA A 7 11.94 -9.33 -9.95
CA ALA A 7 11.16 -9.53 -11.18
C ALA A 7 9.74 -10.06 -10.90
N ALA A 8 9.61 -10.95 -9.91
CA ALA A 8 8.30 -11.49 -9.51
C ALA A 8 7.41 -10.42 -8.86
N LEU A 9 7.99 -9.58 -7.99
CA LEU A 9 7.26 -8.45 -7.43
C LEU A 9 6.87 -7.43 -8.50
N ARG A 10 7.73 -7.20 -9.50
CA ARG A 10 7.42 -6.31 -10.61
C ARG A 10 6.19 -6.77 -11.39
N ALA A 11 6.10 -8.06 -11.68
CA ALA A 11 4.95 -8.62 -12.38
C ALA A 11 3.64 -8.45 -11.59
N ASP A 12 3.66 -8.74 -10.29
CA ASP A 12 2.50 -8.58 -9.42
C ASP A 12 2.10 -7.10 -9.28
N LEU A 13 3.08 -6.20 -9.16
CA LEU A 13 2.86 -4.76 -9.08
C LEU A 13 2.27 -4.19 -10.37
N ASP A 14 2.80 -4.56 -11.54
CA ASP A 14 2.30 -4.10 -12.84
C ASP A 14 0.84 -4.53 -13.04
N ALA A 15 0.51 -5.79 -12.72
CA ALA A 15 -0.86 -6.27 -12.78
C ALA A 15 -1.80 -5.50 -11.84
N TYR A 16 -1.37 -5.21 -10.62
CA TYR A 16 -2.11 -4.39 -9.68
C TYR A 16 -2.31 -2.95 -10.16
N LEU A 17 -1.25 -2.31 -10.65
CA LEU A 17 -1.29 -0.91 -11.08
C LEU A 17 -2.16 -0.69 -12.32
N ILE A 18 -2.22 -1.65 -13.24
CA ILE A 18 -3.14 -1.62 -14.39
C ILE A 18 -4.58 -1.58 -13.89
N VAL A 19 -4.96 -2.49 -12.99
CA VAL A 19 -6.33 -2.54 -12.43
C VAL A 19 -6.65 -1.26 -11.65
N HIS A 20 -5.70 -0.77 -10.85
CA HIS A 20 -5.87 0.45 -10.09
C HIS A 20 -6.02 1.68 -10.99
N ALA A 21 -5.20 1.79 -12.02
CA ALA A 21 -5.25 2.91 -12.95
C ALA A 21 -6.56 2.92 -13.76
N ASP A 22 -7.05 1.76 -14.20
CA ASP A 22 -8.35 1.65 -14.88
C ASP A 22 -9.52 2.03 -13.96
N LEU A 23 -9.38 1.80 -12.66
CA LEU A 23 -10.37 2.19 -11.66
C LEU A 23 -10.41 3.71 -11.43
N VAL A 24 -9.26 4.37 -11.39
CA VAL A 24 -9.15 5.81 -11.09
C VAL A 24 -9.30 6.70 -12.32
N ASP A 25 -9.02 6.19 -13.49
CA ASP A 25 -9.20 6.85 -14.79
C ASP A 25 -9.82 5.88 -15.82
N PRO A 26 -11.16 5.75 -15.81
CA PRO A 26 -11.85 4.87 -16.75
C PRO A 26 -11.71 5.26 -18.22
N ALA A 27 -11.25 6.48 -18.53
CA ALA A 27 -11.08 6.95 -19.90
C ALA A 27 -9.74 6.54 -20.52
N ARG A 28 -8.79 6.06 -19.69
CA ARG A 28 -7.50 5.57 -20.21
C ARG A 28 -7.68 4.26 -20.98
N ARG A 29 -6.69 3.91 -21.82
CA ARG A 29 -6.66 2.59 -22.46
C ARG A 29 -6.44 1.50 -21.42
N HIS A 30 -7.35 0.52 -21.39
CA HIS A 30 -7.21 -0.66 -20.52
C HIS A 30 -5.91 -1.42 -20.81
N GLY A 31 -5.24 -1.84 -19.74
CA GLY A 31 -4.03 -2.64 -19.82
C GLY A 31 -2.75 -1.88 -20.20
N GLU A 32 -2.81 -0.56 -20.37
CA GLU A 32 -1.59 0.22 -20.59
C GLU A 32 -0.67 0.13 -19.35
N PRO A 33 0.65 -0.08 -19.54
CA PRO A 33 1.59 -0.09 -18.44
C PRO A 33 1.58 1.24 -17.68
N THR A 34 1.69 1.17 -16.36
CA THR A 34 1.85 2.34 -15.50
C THR A 34 3.33 2.54 -15.20
N HIS A 35 3.75 3.81 -15.19
CA HIS A 35 5.13 4.14 -14.87
C HIS A 35 5.39 4.11 -13.37
N GLN A 36 6.43 3.38 -12.96
CA GLN A 36 6.91 3.32 -11.56
C GLN A 36 8.39 3.70 -11.50
N PRO A 37 8.71 5.01 -11.53
CA PRO A 37 10.09 5.48 -11.66
C PRO A 37 10.96 5.11 -10.46
N TYR A 38 10.34 4.88 -9.29
CA TYR A 38 11.05 4.59 -8.04
C TYR A 38 11.07 3.10 -7.69
N TYR A 39 10.69 2.22 -8.59
CA TYR A 39 10.62 0.78 -8.28
C TYR A 39 11.98 0.22 -7.87
N ASP A 40 13.02 0.53 -8.62
CA ASP A 40 14.37 0.04 -8.37
C ASP A 40 14.96 0.57 -7.06
N ALA A 41 14.53 1.74 -6.62
CA ALA A 41 14.94 2.38 -5.38
C ALA A 41 14.58 1.57 -4.13
N TYR A 42 13.61 0.64 -4.22
CA TYR A 42 13.25 -0.24 -3.10
C TYR A 42 14.37 -1.22 -2.69
N TRP A 43 15.42 -1.38 -3.50
CA TRP A 43 16.58 -2.21 -3.19
C TRP A 43 17.89 -1.43 -3.04
N SER A 44 17.85 -0.11 -3.26
CA SER A 44 19.05 0.75 -3.22
C SER A 44 18.94 1.94 -2.29
N GLU A 45 17.73 2.40 -1.94
CA GLU A 45 17.53 3.56 -1.07
C GLU A 45 17.10 3.12 0.34
N GLU A 46 17.75 3.72 1.34
CA GLU A 46 17.35 3.56 2.73
C GLU A 46 15.92 4.11 2.95
N GLY A 47 15.14 3.37 3.75
CA GLY A 47 13.77 3.76 4.06
C GLY A 47 12.73 3.30 3.05
N ARG A 48 13.14 2.68 1.93
CA ARG A 48 12.24 1.98 1.01
C ARG A 48 12.34 0.49 1.24
N ARG A 49 11.23 -0.17 1.54
CA ARG A 49 11.20 -1.60 1.89
C ARG A 49 10.05 -2.32 1.21
N PRO A 50 10.33 -3.31 0.36
CA PRO A 50 9.32 -4.15 -0.26
C PRO A 50 9.10 -5.42 0.56
N PHE A 51 7.85 -5.80 0.80
CA PHE A 51 7.49 -7.00 1.56
C PHE A 51 6.51 -7.87 0.79
N TRP A 52 6.66 -9.20 0.92
CA TRP A 52 5.61 -10.13 0.57
C TRP A 52 4.59 -10.26 1.71
N ILE A 53 3.33 -10.36 1.34
CA ILE A 53 2.29 -10.91 2.20
C ILE A 53 2.25 -12.42 1.93
N LEU A 54 2.50 -13.22 2.95
CA LEU A 54 2.50 -14.67 2.82
C LEU A 54 1.31 -15.30 3.54
N ALA A 55 0.72 -16.32 2.96
CA ALA A 55 -0.32 -17.16 3.54
C ALA A 55 0.09 -18.63 3.37
N GLY A 56 0.39 -19.33 4.48
CA GLY A 56 0.85 -20.72 4.42
C GLY A 56 2.13 -20.91 3.58
N GLY A 57 3.01 -19.91 3.55
CA GLY A 57 4.23 -19.92 2.72
C GLY A 57 4.02 -19.47 1.26
N ALA A 58 2.78 -19.39 0.78
CA ALA A 58 2.48 -18.91 -0.56
C ALA A 58 2.46 -17.37 -0.61
N ARG A 59 2.88 -16.80 -1.74
CA ARG A 59 2.75 -15.35 -2.00
C ARG A 59 1.28 -15.00 -2.18
N ALA A 60 0.76 -14.22 -1.25
CA ALA A 60 -0.63 -13.80 -1.21
C ALA A 60 -0.83 -12.31 -1.52
N GLY A 61 0.27 -11.57 -1.67
CA GLY A 61 0.26 -10.15 -1.96
C GLY A 61 1.59 -9.48 -1.63
N PHE A 62 1.57 -8.15 -1.63
CA PHE A 62 2.75 -7.35 -1.31
C PHE A 62 2.40 -6.04 -0.61
N VAL A 63 3.40 -5.47 0.05
CA VAL A 63 3.37 -4.12 0.63
C VAL A 63 4.66 -3.41 0.25
N LEU A 64 4.55 -2.19 -0.27
CA LEU A 64 5.68 -1.28 -0.45
C LEU A 64 5.60 -0.18 0.60
N ILE A 65 6.65 -0.05 1.41
CA ILE A 65 6.76 0.97 2.45
C ILE A 65 7.91 1.90 2.09
N ASN A 66 7.69 3.21 2.31
CA ASN A 66 8.73 4.22 2.16
C ASN A 66 8.59 5.31 3.25
N ARG A 67 9.31 6.44 3.11
CA ARG A 67 9.22 7.62 4.00
C ARG A 67 8.72 8.87 3.26
N HIS A 68 8.03 8.69 2.14
CA HIS A 68 7.48 9.79 1.34
C HIS A 68 6.00 9.97 1.68
N ALA A 69 5.72 10.94 2.54
CA ALA A 69 4.37 11.25 2.97
C ALA A 69 3.52 11.77 1.80
N PRO A 70 2.36 11.17 1.51
CA PRO A 70 1.43 11.69 0.52
C PRO A 70 0.99 13.14 0.76
N SER A 71 0.97 13.59 2.02
CA SER A 71 0.62 14.96 2.40
C SER A 71 1.74 15.98 2.20
N GLY A 72 2.97 15.53 1.99
CA GLY A 72 4.16 16.38 2.04
C GLY A 72 4.62 16.77 3.47
N LEU A 73 3.90 16.34 4.50
CA LEU A 73 4.29 16.55 5.90
C LEU A 73 5.34 15.51 6.33
N ALA A 74 6.05 15.76 7.41
CA ALA A 74 6.99 14.78 7.96
C ALA A 74 6.25 13.49 8.38
N CYS A 75 6.78 12.33 7.97
CA CYS A 75 6.35 11.02 8.43
C CYS A 75 7.54 10.07 8.58
N ASP A 76 7.40 9.08 9.45
CA ASP A 76 8.41 8.05 9.68
C ASP A 76 8.27 6.89 8.71
N ALA A 77 7.04 6.62 8.29
CA ALA A 77 6.72 5.60 7.29
C ALA A 77 5.43 5.91 6.53
N ALA A 78 5.34 5.45 5.30
CA ALA A 78 4.14 5.51 4.47
C ALA A 78 3.92 4.19 3.74
N VAL A 79 2.65 3.76 3.64
CA VAL A 79 2.27 2.67 2.73
C VAL A 79 2.13 3.27 1.34
N ALA A 80 3.09 2.96 0.46
CA ALA A 80 3.07 3.40 -0.93
C ALA A 80 2.14 2.55 -1.78
N GLU A 81 2.26 1.22 -1.67
CA GLU A 81 1.41 0.26 -2.39
C GLU A 81 1.04 -0.92 -1.47
N PHE A 82 -0.16 -1.42 -1.62
CA PHE A 82 -0.67 -2.54 -0.85
C PHE A 82 -1.63 -3.38 -1.70
N CYS A 83 -1.31 -4.63 -1.90
CA CYS A 83 -2.14 -5.52 -2.67
C CYS A 83 -2.28 -6.88 -1.99
N VAL A 84 -3.52 -7.37 -1.87
CA VAL A 84 -3.80 -8.79 -1.63
C VAL A 84 -4.28 -9.39 -2.95
N LEU A 85 -3.61 -10.43 -3.42
CA LEU A 85 -3.95 -11.10 -4.67
C LEU A 85 -5.38 -11.65 -4.63
N PRO A 86 -6.12 -11.63 -5.74
CA PRO A 86 -7.55 -11.99 -5.77
C PRO A 86 -7.87 -13.31 -5.08
N ALA A 87 -7.06 -14.35 -5.29
CA ALA A 87 -7.26 -15.68 -4.71
C ALA A 87 -7.20 -15.72 -3.17
N PHE A 88 -6.63 -14.69 -2.53
CA PHE A 88 -6.41 -14.62 -1.08
C PHE A 88 -7.29 -13.55 -0.40
N ARG A 89 -8.18 -12.93 -1.14
CA ARG A 89 -9.07 -11.88 -0.60
C ARG A 89 -10.20 -12.47 0.25
N ARG A 90 -10.80 -11.60 1.09
CA ARG A 90 -11.96 -11.89 1.96
C ARG A 90 -11.75 -12.97 3.03
N MET A 91 -10.49 -13.29 3.33
CA MET A 91 -10.08 -14.24 4.37
C MET A 91 -9.48 -13.53 5.61
N GLY A 92 -9.65 -12.21 5.74
CA GLY A 92 -9.06 -11.42 6.83
C GLY A 92 -7.57 -11.12 6.66
N LEU A 93 -6.91 -11.70 5.68
CA LEU A 93 -5.46 -11.59 5.46
C LEU A 93 -5.01 -10.14 5.26
N GLY A 94 -5.76 -9.34 4.50
CA GLY A 94 -5.41 -7.94 4.25
C GLY A 94 -5.31 -7.13 5.53
N ARG A 95 -6.28 -7.26 6.44
CA ARG A 95 -6.24 -6.56 7.74
C ARG A 95 -5.05 -7.01 8.60
N ALA A 96 -4.82 -8.30 8.70
CA ALA A 96 -3.68 -8.82 9.44
C ALA A 96 -2.34 -8.34 8.86
N ALA A 97 -2.22 -8.28 7.53
CA ALA A 97 -1.04 -7.77 6.84
C ALA A 97 -0.86 -6.25 7.08
N ALA A 98 -1.93 -5.45 7.04
CA ALA A 98 -1.88 -4.02 7.35
C ALA A 98 -1.39 -3.76 8.79
N HIS A 99 -1.94 -4.48 9.78
CA HIS A 99 -1.51 -4.35 11.18
C HIS A 99 -0.04 -4.75 11.37
N ARG A 100 0.42 -5.81 10.70
CA ARG A 100 1.85 -6.18 10.72
C ARG A 100 2.73 -5.15 10.03
N ALA A 101 2.27 -4.56 8.94
CA ALA A 101 2.99 -3.48 8.26
C ALA A 101 3.17 -2.27 9.20
N PHE A 102 2.12 -1.85 9.89
CA PHE A 102 2.18 -0.74 10.85
C PHE A 102 3.15 -0.99 12.01
N ALA A 103 3.36 -2.24 12.41
CA ALA A 103 4.33 -2.62 13.44
C ALA A 103 5.81 -2.61 12.97
N LEU A 104 6.08 -2.34 11.69
CA LEU A 104 7.44 -2.34 11.14
C LEU A 104 8.22 -1.04 11.43
N ALA A 105 7.54 0.02 11.85
CA ALA A 105 8.17 1.28 12.24
C ALA A 105 7.34 1.95 13.32
N VAL A 106 8.02 2.55 14.29
CA VAL A 106 7.43 3.42 15.32
C VAL A 106 7.38 4.84 14.79
N GLY A 107 6.29 5.56 15.07
CA GLY A 107 6.18 6.96 14.73
C GLY A 107 4.97 7.30 13.86
N GLN A 108 5.11 8.35 13.08
CA GLN A 108 4.05 8.90 12.25
C GLN A 108 3.94 8.14 10.92
N TRP A 109 2.77 7.61 10.65
CA TRP A 109 2.42 6.90 9.42
C TRP A 109 1.46 7.69 8.54
N GLU A 110 1.60 7.47 7.24
CA GLU A 110 0.61 7.92 6.26
C GLU A 110 0.31 6.84 5.22
N LEU A 111 -0.86 6.92 4.66
CA LEU A 111 -1.26 6.24 3.44
C LEU A 111 -2.33 7.05 2.73
N GLN A 112 -2.48 6.83 1.44
CA GLN A 112 -3.55 7.47 0.66
C GLN A 112 -4.41 6.44 -0.04
N VAL A 113 -5.67 6.78 -0.26
CA VAL A 113 -6.60 5.98 -1.03
C VAL A 113 -7.44 6.87 -1.94
N HIS A 114 -7.55 6.49 -3.20
CA HIS A 114 -8.31 7.22 -4.19
C HIS A 114 -9.83 7.05 -3.95
N ARG A 115 -10.60 8.14 -4.09
CA ARG A 115 -12.06 8.11 -3.86
C ARG A 115 -12.82 7.20 -4.85
N ALA A 116 -12.29 7.02 -6.05
CA ALA A 116 -12.81 6.07 -7.03
C ALA A 116 -12.62 4.59 -6.62
N ASN A 117 -11.91 4.32 -5.49
CA ASN A 117 -11.73 2.99 -4.93
C ASN A 117 -12.53 2.80 -3.63
N PRO A 118 -13.87 2.62 -3.68
CA PRO A 118 -14.69 2.50 -2.48
C PRO A 118 -14.33 1.27 -1.62
N VAL A 119 -13.84 0.20 -2.25
CA VAL A 119 -13.36 -1.00 -1.54
C VAL A 119 -12.10 -0.68 -0.73
N GLY A 120 -11.15 0.04 -1.32
CA GLY A 120 -9.95 0.51 -0.63
C GLY A 120 -10.26 1.50 0.48
N MET A 121 -11.19 2.43 0.25
CA MET A 121 -11.67 3.39 1.26
C MET A 121 -12.21 2.67 2.50
N ALA A 122 -13.14 1.74 2.32
CA ALA A 122 -13.72 0.96 3.41
C ALA A 122 -12.68 0.05 4.10
N PHE A 123 -11.78 -0.54 3.33
CA PHE A 123 -10.70 -1.38 3.85
C PHE A 123 -9.78 -0.60 4.80
N TRP A 124 -9.23 0.53 4.35
CA TRP A 124 -8.28 1.31 5.15
C TRP A 124 -8.91 1.94 6.38
N ALA A 125 -10.12 2.49 6.26
CA ALA A 125 -10.87 3.00 7.42
C ALA A 125 -11.00 1.92 8.51
N ARG A 126 -11.39 0.70 8.12
CA ARG A 126 -11.53 -0.41 9.05
C ARG A 126 -10.19 -0.94 9.59
N ALA A 127 -9.18 -1.03 8.73
CA ALA A 127 -7.86 -1.51 9.14
C ALA A 127 -7.24 -0.59 10.20
N ILE A 128 -7.33 0.72 10.01
CA ILE A 128 -6.82 1.73 10.95
C ILE A 128 -7.64 1.72 12.24
N ALA A 129 -8.98 1.72 12.14
CA ALA A 129 -9.86 1.72 13.33
C ALA A 129 -9.68 0.50 14.25
N THR A 130 -9.16 -0.61 13.72
CA THR A 130 -8.94 -1.86 14.48
C THR A 130 -7.47 -2.14 14.80
N ALA A 131 -6.55 -1.28 14.36
CA ALA A 131 -5.12 -1.38 14.67
C ALA A 131 -4.79 -0.72 16.02
N PRO A 132 -3.71 -1.14 16.69
CA PRO A 132 -3.20 -0.46 17.89
C PRO A 132 -2.44 0.83 17.50
N VAL A 133 -3.17 1.81 17.00
CA VAL A 133 -2.64 3.11 16.57
C VAL A 133 -3.34 4.24 17.30
N ALA A 134 -2.70 5.40 17.36
CA ALA A 134 -3.22 6.59 18.03
C ALA A 134 -3.30 7.79 17.08
N GLY A 135 -4.16 8.76 17.39
CA GLY A 135 -4.23 10.03 16.68
C GLY A 135 -4.60 9.89 15.21
N ALA A 136 -5.44 8.91 14.88
CA ALA A 136 -5.89 8.71 13.49
C ALA A 136 -6.71 9.91 13.03
N THR A 137 -6.29 10.52 11.92
CA THR A 137 -6.93 11.66 11.26
C THR A 137 -6.97 11.43 9.76
N GLU A 138 -7.84 12.17 9.08
CA GLU A 138 -7.95 12.17 7.63
C GLU A 138 -7.69 13.57 7.07
N ILE A 139 -6.96 13.62 5.96
CA ILE A 139 -6.79 14.82 5.14
C ILE A 139 -7.54 14.57 3.83
N PRO A 140 -8.76 15.12 3.68
CA PRO A 140 -9.53 14.93 2.46
C PRO A 140 -8.99 15.83 1.35
N LEU A 141 -8.75 15.25 0.19
CA LEU A 141 -8.46 15.92 -1.07
C LEU A 141 -9.61 15.67 -2.06
N GLU A 142 -9.58 16.34 -3.20
CA GLU A 142 -10.63 16.22 -4.22
C GLU A 142 -10.80 14.78 -4.71
N ASP A 143 -9.70 14.11 -5.07
CA ASP A 143 -9.67 12.79 -5.67
C ASP A 143 -9.32 11.65 -4.70
N ARG A 144 -8.83 11.97 -3.51
CA ARG A 144 -8.31 10.98 -2.54
C ARG A 144 -8.50 11.41 -1.10
N VAL A 145 -8.24 10.48 -0.18
CA VAL A 145 -8.12 10.73 1.25
C VAL A 145 -6.76 10.24 1.72
N ILE A 146 -6.07 11.05 2.50
CA ILE A 146 -4.84 10.66 3.19
C ILE A 146 -5.21 10.33 4.64
N HIS A 147 -4.87 9.13 5.08
CA HIS A 147 -4.97 8.72 6.48
C HIS A 147 -3.62 8.96 7.15
N ARG A 148 -3.65 9.56 8.33
CA ARG A 148 -2.48 9.87 9.14
C ARG A 148 -2.69 9.37 10.56
N PHE A 149 -1.73 8.62 11.12
CA PHE A 149 -1.85 8.00 12.46
C PHE A 149 -0.46 7.70 13.03
N ARG A 150 -0.39 7.37 14.32
CA ARG A 150 0.87 7.03 15.00
C ARG A 150 0.85 5.60 15.51
N THR A 151 2.00 4.94 15.38
CA THR A 151 2.32 3.67 16.04
C THR A 151 3.23 3.89 17.23
N ALA A 152 3.13 3.02 18.22
CA ALA A 152 3.98 3.02 19.42
C ALA A 152 5.14 2.02 19.28
#